data_acd0becdc6c8063d5756e2f0d98cd3b2
#
_entry.id   acd0becdc6c8063d5756e2f0d98cd3b2
#
_cell.length_a   1.000
_cell.length_b   1.000
_cell.length_c   1.000
_cell.angle_alpha   90.00
_cell.angle_beta   90.00
_cell.angle_gamma   90.00
#
_symmetry.space_group_name_H-M   'P 1'
#
loop_
_entity.id
_entity.type
_entity.pdbx_description
1 polymer ?
#
loop_
_entity_poly.entity_id
_entity_poly.type
_entity_poly.pdbx_seq_one_letter_code
_entity_poly.pdbx_strand_id
1 'polypeptide(L)'
;MPVDKVIDGKNIWSILNGQTNSDPREAFYYYQMDQLQAVRSGDWKLFVQMNSKKRNWGKPEGRQSIKLFNLALDIHEDENLALENPEIVERLLKYVKKARLDLGDVGMKGQGQREAGWVSKSSPRLLEK
;
A
#
# COMPACT_ATOMS: atom_id res chain seq x y z
N MET A 1 1.22 6.58 -23.41
CA MET A 1 1.44 7.02 -22.01
C MET A 1 2.45 8.15 -22.00
N PRO A 2 2.31 9.16 -21.13
CA PRO A 2 3.35 10.17 -21.00
C PRO A 2 4.66 9.51 -20.61
N VAL A 3 5.73 9.79 -21.36
CA VAL A 3 7.06 9.22 -21.09
C VAL A 3 7.85 10.03 -20.08
N ASP A 4 7.36 11.22 -19.75
CA ASP A 4 7.96 12.22 -18.86
C ASP A 4 7.48 12.14 -17.41
N LYS A 5 6.52 11.25 -17.11
CA LYS A 5 5.90 11.13 -15.78
C LYS A 5 5.85 9.69 -15.32
N VAL A 6 6.29 9.46 -14.09
CA VAL A 6 6.06 8.21 -13.39
C VAL A 6 4.57 8.14 -13.00
N ILE A 7 3.89 7.09 -13.41
CA ILE A 7 2.48 6.83 -13.08
C ILE A 7 2.36 5.48 -12.36
N ASP A 8 1.43 5.39 -11.43
CA ASP A 8 1.21 4.16 -10.64
C ASP A 8 0.49 3.07 -11.45
N GLY A 9 -0.20 3.47 -12.51
CA GLY A 9 -0.92 2.56 -13.39
C GLY A 9 0.01 1.60 -14.12
N LYS A 10 -0.34 0.32 -14.14
CA LYS A 10 0.30 -0.73 -14.94
C LYS A 10 -0.58 -1.12 -16.12
N ASN A 11 0.06 -1.55 -17.20
CA ASN A 11 -0.68 -2.10 -18.33
C ASN A 11 -1.27 -3.47 -17.93
N ILE A 12 -2.58 -3.54 -17.87
CA ILE A 12 -3.34 -4.76 -17.53
C ILE A 12 -4.03 -5.37 -18.77
N TRP A 13 -3.67 -4.94 -19.99
CA TRP A 13 -4.34 -5.39 -21.21
C TRP A 13 -4.28 -6.91 -21.39
N SER A 14 -3.15 -7.53 -21.07
CA SER A 14 -2.97 -8.97 -21.11
C SER A 14 -3.87 -9.76 -20.15
N ILE A 15 -4.27 -9.16 -19.04
CA ILE A 15 -5.26 -9.74 -18.12
C ILE A 15 -6.66 -9.59 -18.72
N LEU A 16 -6.99 -8.40 -19.22
CA LEU A 16 -8.34 -8.11 -19.75
C LEU A 16 -8.69 -8.95 -20.96
N ASN A 17 -7.71 -9.32 -21.80
CA ASN A 17 -7.90 -10.16 -22.97
C ASN A 17 -7.68 -11.66 -22.71
N GLY A 18 -7.50 -12.07 -21.45
CA GLY A 18 -7.35 -13.46 -21.05
C GLY A 18 -6.01 -14.12 -21.41
N GLN A 19 -5.00 -13.35 -21.82
CA GLN A 19 -3.67 -13.88 -22.15
C GLN A 19 -2.87 -14.31 -20.91
N THR A 20 -3.16 -13.71 -19.75
CA THR A 20 -2.54 -14.05 -18.47
C THR A 20 -3.47 -13.73 -17.31
N ASN A 21 -3.31 -14.46 -16.21
CA ASN A 21 -3.94 -14.15 -14.92
C ASN A 21 -2.95 -13.51 -13.93
N SER A 22 -1.71 -13.25 -14.38
CA SER A 22 -0.67 -12.69 -13.53
C SER A 22 -0.84 -11.19 -13.38
N ASP A 23 -0.97 -10.71 -12.14
CA ASP A 23 -0.97 -9.27 -11.82
C ASP A 23 0.43 -8.69 -12.13
N PRO A 24 0.54 -7.64 -12.93
CA PRO A 24 1.82 -6.98 -13.20
C PRO A 24 2.38 -6.20 -12.01
N ARG A 25 1.65 -6.11 -10.91
CA ARG A 25 2.10 -5.48 -9.68
C ARG A 25 2.82 -6.49 -8.79
N GLU A 26 4.03 -6.15 -8.39
CA GLU A 26 4.81 -6.96 -7.45
C GLU A 26 4.23 -6.94 -6.04
N ALA A 27 3.66 -5.80 -5.64
CA ALA A 27 3.06 -5.60 -4.34
C ALA A 27 1.91 -4.60 -4.38
N PHE A 28 0.99 -4.74 -3.44
CA PHE A 28 -0.11 -3.81 -3.18
C PHE A 28 0.04 -3.24 -1.76
N TYR A 29 -0.08 -1.92 -1.62
CA TYR A 29 0.13 -1.19 -0.38
C TYR A 29 -1.19 -0.69 0.18
N TYR A 30 -1.44 -0.99 1.45
CA TYR A 30 -2.62 -0.55 2.17
C TYR A 30 -2.27 0.64 3.05
N TYR A 31 -2.76 1.81 2.66
CA TYR A 31 -2.63 3.04 3.43
C TYR A 31 -3.96 3.44 4.05
N GLN A 32 -3.90 3.94 5.27
CA GLN A 32 -4.99 4.69 5.87
C GLN A 32 -4.50 6.12 6.12
N MET A 33 -5.02 7.05 5.34
CA MET A 33 -4.51 8.41 5.24
C MET A 33 -3.02 8.40 4.86
N ASP A 34 -2.12 8.83 5.75
CA ASP A 34 -0.66 8.88 5.56
C ASP A 34 0.09 7.69 6.17
N GLN A 35 -0.62 6.72 6.76
CA GLN A 35 -0.02 5.60 7.47
C GLN A 35 -0.06 4.31 6.66
N LEU A 36 1.11 3.71 6.42
CA LEU A 36 1.21 2.37 5.85
C LEU A 36 0.76 1.32 6.88
N GLN A 37 -0.24 0.53 6.53
CA GLN A 37 -0.83 -0.49 7.42
C GLN A 37 -0.43 -1.90 7.07
N ALA A 38 -0.37 -2.21 5.77
CA ALA A 38 -0.03 -3.54 5.31
C ALA A 38 0.55 -3.51 3.89
N VAL A 39 1.20 -4.60 3.53
CA VAL A 39 1.61 -4.89 2.15
C VAL A 39 1.13 -6.29 1.77
N ARG A 40 0.67 -6.46 0.54
CA ARG A 40 0.36 -7.74 -0.06
C ARG A 40 1.25 -8.00 -1.27
N SER A 41 1.78 -9.23 -1.39
CA SER A 41 2.48 -9.70 -2.58
C SER A 41 2.10 -11.17 -2.82
N GLY A 42 1.45 -11.42 -3.96
CA GLY A 42 0.80 -12.70 -4.22
C GLY A 42 -0.27 -13.00 -3.17
N ASP A 43 -0.21 -14.19 -2.60
CA ASP A 43 -1.17 -14.67 -1.59
C ASP A 43 -0.85 -14.19 -0.17
N TRP A 44 0.31 -13.57 0.03
CA TRP A 44 0.78 -13.18 1.35
C TRP A 44 0.50 -11.72 1.66
N LYS A 45 -0.09 -11.47 2.84
CA LYS A 45 -0.35 -10.14 3.37
C LYS A 45 0.34 -9.95 4.71
N LEU A 46 1.19 -8.93 4.78
CA LEU A 46 1.92 -8.55 5.97
C LEU A 46 1.33 -7.27 6.54
N PHE A 47 0.85 -7.32 7.75
CA PHE A 47 0.55 -6.12 8.53
C PHE A 47 1.79 -5.63 9.25
N VAL A 48 2.07 -4.34 9.12
CA VAL A 48 3.22 -3.72 9.76
C VAL A 48 2.89 -3.19 11.15
N GLN A 49 3.91 -3.06 11.98
CA GLN A 49 3.80 -2.35 13.25
C GLN A 49 3.46 -0.87 12.99
N MET A 50 2.48 -0.36 13.72
CA MET A 50 2.03 1.02 13.60
C MET A 50 2.49 1.84 14.80
N ASN A 51 3.06 3.01 14.54
CA ASN A 51 3.37 3.99 15.59
C ASN A 51 2.10 4.78 15.95
N SER A 52 1.41 4.34 16.99
CA SER A 52 0.10 4.87 17.41
C SER A 52 0.12 6.22 18.11
N LYS A 53 1.29 6.87 18.28
CA LYS A 53 1.43 8.05 19.15
C LYS A 53 0.68 9.31 18.72
N LYS A 54 -0.03 9.35 17.59
CA LYS A 54 -0.63 10.59 17.06
C LYS A 54 -2.09 10.56 16.63
N ARG A 55 -2.85 9.48 16.80
CA ARG A 55 -4.26 9.47 16.36
C ARG A 55 -5.22 9.18 17.50
N ASN A 56 -6.00 10.20 17.88
CA ASN A 56 -7.08 10.16 18.89
C ASN A 56 -8.38 9.47 18.38
N TRP A 57 -8.29 8.53 17.47
CA TRP A 57 -9.44 7.78 16.99
C TRP A 57 -9.45 6.39 17.63
N GLY A 58 -10.13 6.28 18.76
CA GLY A 58 -10.20 5.06 19.55
C GLY A 58 -8.96 4.84 20.42
N LYS A 59 -9.01 3.84 21.29
CA LYS A 59 -7.88 3.46 22.14
C LYS A 59 -6.66 3.19 21.27
N PRO A 60 -5.47 3.70 21.57
CA PRO A 60 -4.25 3.45 20.83
C PRO A 60 -3.72 2.03 21.12
N GLU A 61 -4.52 1.05 20.83
CA GLU A 61 -3.99 -0.29 20.63
C GLU A 61 -3.38 -0.32 19.23
N GLY A 62 -2.32 0.49 19.06
CA GLY A 62 -1.50 0.43 17.88
C GLY A 62 -1.03 -1.00 17.75
N ARG A 63 -1.14 -1.55 16.54
CA ARG A 63 -0.66 -2.90 16.27
C ARG A 63 0.82 -2.99 16.63
N GLN A 64 1.08 -3.62 17.78
CA GLN A 64 2.41 -3.68 18.39
C GLN A 64 3.30 -4.73 17.71
N SER A 65 2.70 -5.64 16.96
CA SER A 65 3.41 -6.75 16.32
C SER A 65 3.09 -6.85 14.82
N ILE A 66 4.06 -7.35 14.09
CA ILE A 66 3.89 -7.78 12.71
C ILE A 66 2.99 -9.00 12.68
N LYS A 67 2.06 -9.06 11.71
CA LYS A 67 1.24 -10.23 11.44
C LYS A 67 1.31 -10.60 9.97
N LEU A 68 1.43 -11.90 9.68
CA LEU A 68 1.50 -12.44 8.33
C LEU A 68 0.34 -13.41 8.11
N PHE A 69 -0.35 -13.26 6.97
CA PHE A 69 -1.48 -14.12 6.59
C PHE A 69 -1.31 -14.64 5.17
N ASN A 70 -1.77 -15.86 4.93
CA ASN A 70 -1.88 -16.43 3.59
C ASN A 70 -3.33 -16.35 3.12
N LEU A 71 -3.65 -15.37 2.29
CA LEU A 71 -5.03 -15.09 1.85
C LEU A 71 -5.62 -16.14 0.91
N ALA A 72 -4.80 -17.05 0.34
CA ALA A 72 -5.31 -18.16 -0.44
C ALA A 72 -5.90 -19.27 0.44
N LEU A 73 -5.43 -19.39 1.68
CA LEU A 73 -5.87 -20.41 2.64
C LEU A 73 -6.76 -19.83 3.74
N ASP A 74 -6.51 -18.57 4.10
CA ASP A 74 -7.16 -17.87 5.21
C ASP A 74 -7.55 -16.44 4.77
N ILE A 75 -8.71 -16.32 4.12
CA ILE A 75 -9.24 -15.03 3.67
C ILE A 75 -9.72 -14.13 4.81
N HIS A 76 -10.01 -14.72 5.98
CA HIS A 76 -10.48 -14.00 7.18
C HIS A 76 -9.33 -13.48 8.04
N GLU A 77 -8.08 -13.88 7.73
CA GLU A 77 -6.89 -13.43 8.48
C GLU A 77 -6.92 -13.85 9.96
N ASP A 78 -7.37 -15.07 10.22
CA ASP A 78 -7.53 -15.61 11.56
C ASP A 78 -6.20 -16.12 12.14
N GLU A 79 -5.33 -16.72 11.30
CA GLU A 79 -4.10 -17.38 11.70
C GLU A 79 -2.85 -16.57 11.35
N ASN A 80 -2.13 -16.10 12.38
CA ASN A 80 -0.90 -15.34 12.19
C ASN A 80 0.31 -16.25 11.99
N LEU A 81 0.80 -16.34 10.77
CA LEU A 81 1.91 -17.19 10.33
C LEU A 81 3.30 -16.51 10.37
N ALA A 82 3.43 -15.36 11.02
CA ALA A 82 4.67 -14.57 10.99
C ALA A 82 5.87 -15.28 11.62
N LEU A 83 5.66 -16.08 12.67
CA LEU A 83 6.73 -16.84 13.34
C LEU A 83 7.18 -18.05 12.54
N GLU A 84 6.27 -18.64 11.79
CA GLU A 84 6.51 -19.86 11.00
C GLU A 84 7.17 -19.59 9.64
N ASN A 85 7.03 -18.34 9.13
CA ASN A 85 7.51 -17.95 7.80
C ASN A 85 8.35 -16.66 7.85
N PRO A 86 9.48 -16.66 8.56
CA PRO A 86 10.31 -15.46 8.73
C PRO A 86 10.91 -14.96 7.41
N GLU A 87 11.21 -15.84 6.46
CA GLU A 87 11.73 -15.48 5.14
C GLU A 87 10.70 -14.71 4.30
N ILE A 88 9.40 -15.04 4.44
CA ILE A 88 8.31 -14.32 3.77
C ILE A 88 8.13 -12.96 4.41
N VAL A 89 8.18 -12.89 5.74
CA VAL A 89 8.15 -11.61 6.48
C VAL A 89 9.28 -10.71 5.99
N GLU A 90 10.52 -11.20 5.92
CA GLU A 90 11.67 -10.43 5.45
C GLU A 90 11.50 -9.92 4.02
N ARG A 91 11.01 -10.78 3.12
CA ARG A 91 10.71 -10.41 1.74
C ARG A 91 9.70 -9.28 1.67
N LEU A 92 8.61 -9.36 2.42
CA LEU A 92 7.55 -8.34 2.42
C LEU A 92 7.99 -7.04 3.11
N LEU A 93 8.88 -7.11 4.10
CA LEU A 93 9.48 -5.92 4.72
C LEU A 93 10.35 -5.11 3.74
N LYS A 94 10.92 -5.73 2.70
CA LYS A 94 11.60 -5.00 1.61
C LYS A 94 10.62 -4.10 0.85
N TYR A 95 9.40 -4.60 0.58
CA TYR A 95 8.35 -3.77 -0.03
C TYR A 95 7.87 -2.66 0.91
N VAL A 96 7.72 -2.94 2.21
CA VAL A 96 7.41 -1.90 3.22
C VAL A 96 8.43 -0.78 3.20
N LYS A 97 9.73 -1.13 3.18
CA LYS A 97 10.82 -0.14 3.09
C LYS A 97 10.75 0.67 1.80
N LYS A 98 10.50 0.01 0.66
CA LYS A 98 10.33 0.67 -0.64
C LYS A 98 9.15 1.66 -0.61
N ALA A 99 8.00 1.22 -0.09
CA ALA A 99 6.81 2.07 0.01
C ALA A 99 7.06 3.30 0.90
N ARG A 100 7.70 3.13 2.04
CA ARG A 100 8.02 4.24 2.94
C ARG A 100 8.96 5.27 2.31
N LEU A 101 9.96 4.82 1.58
CA LEU A 101 10.89 5.72 0.88
C LEU A 101 10.20 6.48 -0.26
N ASP A 102 9.35 5.82 -1.02
CA ASP A 102 8.70 6.37 -2.20
C ASP A 102 7.45 7.18 -1.84
N LEU A 103 6.51 6.55 -1.13
CA LEU A 103 5.20 7.13 -0.82
C LEU A 103 5.13 7.84 0.54
N GLY A 104 6.06 7.52 1.44
CA GLY A 104 6.09 8.07 2.79
C GLY A 104 5.36 7.22 3.84
N ASP A 105 5.32 7.72 5.06
CA ASP A 105 4.57 7.17 6.22
C ASP A 105 4.33 8.31 7.21
N VAL A 106 3.64 8.06 8.31
CA VAL A 106 3.34 9.08 9.33
C VAL A 106 4.59 9.86 9.74
N GLY A 107 4.56 11.16 9.46
CA GLY A 107 5.67 12.06 9.79
C GLY A 107 6.91 11.94 8.89
N MET A 108 6.81 11.18 7.80
CA MET A 108 7.88 11.00 6.82
C MET A 108 7.35 11.25 5.41
N LYS A 109 7.86 12.29 4.74
CA LYS A 109 7.55 12.56 3.33
C LYS A 109 8.27 11.56 2.43
N GLY A 110 7.54 10.93 1.51
CA GLY A 110 8.12 10.04 0.50
C GLY A 110 8.82 10.84 -0.61
N GLN A 111 9.87 10.25 -1.19
CA GLN A 111 10.64 10.88 -2.26
C GLN A 111 9.89 10.95 -3.60
N GLY A 112 8.97 9.98 -3.83
CA GLY A 112 8.12 9.92 -5.02
C GLY A 112 6.83 10.75 -4.91
N GLN A 113 6.56 11.36 -3.75
CA GLN A 113 5.39 12.22 -3.59
C GLN A 113 5.54 13.50 -4.42
N ARG A 114 4.54 13.73 -5.27
CA ARG A 114 4.45 15.00 -6.01
C ARG A 114 4.00 16.12 -5.09
N GLU A 115 4.47 17.32 -5.38
CA GLU A 115 3.92 18.49 -4.71
C GLU A 115 2.46 18.70 -5.10
N ALA A 116 1.65 19.16 -4.13
CA ALA A 116 0.26 19.50 -4.40
C ALA A 116 0.20 20.61 -5.47
N GLY A 117 -0.68 20.42 -6.45
CA GLY A 117 -0.97 21.49 -7.41
C GLY A 117 -1.54 22.70 -6.68
N TRP A 118 -1.10 23.87 -7.10
CA TRP A 118 -1.62 25.13 -6.59
C TRP A 118 -2.30 25.93 -7.69
N VAL A 119 -3.47 26.50 -7.39
CA VAL A 119 -4.19 27.43 -8.28
C VAL A 119 -4.54 28.68 -7.51
N SER A 120 -4.29 29.85 -8.07
CA SER A 120 -4.58 31.14 -7.46
C SER A 120 -6.09 31.38 -7.27
N LYS A 121 -6.91 30.81 -8.16
CA LYS A 121 -8.37 30.86 -8.11
C LYS A 121 -8.94 29.54 -8.61
N SER A 122 -9.62 28.82 -7.75
CA SER A 122 -10.30 27.59 -8.14
C SER A 122 -11.57 27.95 -8.94
N SER A 123 -11.68 27.35 -10.13
CA SER A 123 -12.88 27.44 -10.95
C SER A 123 -13.50 26.04 -11.06
N PRO A 124 -14.56 25.72 -10.30
CA PRO A 124 -15.21 24.42 -10.41
C PRO A 124 -15.78 24.26 -11.83
N ARG A 125 -15.51 23.12 -12.43
CA ARG A 125 -16.09 22.74 -13.71
C ARG A 125 -17.53 22.32 -13.45
N LEU A 126 -18.47 23.25 -13.63
CA LEU A 126 -19.89 22.93 -13.60
C LEU A 126 -20.24 22.30 -14.96
N LEU A 127 -21.03 21.22 -14.93
CA LEU A 127 -21.67 20.71 -16.14
C LEU A 127 -22.68 21.74 -16.55
N GLU A 128 -22.53 22.29 -17.75
CA GLU A 128 -23.58 23.09 -18.37
C GLU A 128 -24.81 22.18 -18.54
N LYS A 129 -25.99 22.64 -18.07
CA LYS A 129 -27.26 21.92 -18.20
C LYS A 129 -27.79 22.07 -19.62
#